data_e4e1f59a544a0a22cae6b98dabd5d07e
#
_entry.id   e4e1f59a544a0a22cae6b98dabd5d07e
#
_cell.length_a   1.000
_cell.length_b   1.000
_cell.length_c   1.000
_cell.angle_alpha   90.00
_cell.angle_beta   90.00
_cell.angle_gamma   90.00
#
_symmetry.space_group_name_H-M   'P 1'
#
loop_
_entity.id
_entity.type
_entity.pdbx_description
1 polymer ?
#
loop_
_entity_poly.entity_id
_entity_poly.type
_entity_poly.pdbx_seq_one_letter_code
_entity_poly.pdbx_strand_id
1 'polypeptide(L)'
;MKIKKILVSQPKPESDKSPYYDLAKKNNVEVEFRQFIQVEPILSKDFRMQKVNILDHSGIVFTSKIAIDHFFRLVKEIRITIPETMKYFCNSESTAFYLQKYIVYRKRKIFHSEGKMDDLLDIILKHKEEKYFIPVSDTMNQELCDKLDVHGVAYSKAVLYKTVNSNVSDIKTNDYDVMVFFSPQGITSLKSNFPDFEQNGLVIASFGSATAKAVEEAGLRLDIQAPMPEAPSMIMALEQYIKKINKDSAKKGK
;
A
#
# COMPACT_ATOMS: atom_id res chain seq x y z
N MET A 1 3.01 -23.47 23.08
CA MET A 1 3.41 -22.09 22.76
C MET A 1 2.24 -21.18 23.11
N LYS A 2 2.46 -19.98 23.68
CA LYS A 2 1.40 -19.00 23.96
C LYS A 2 1.81 -17.71 23.24
N ILE A 3 0.91 -17.15 22.45
CA ILE A 3 1.15 -15.87 21.78
C ILE A 3 1.07 -14.75 22.83
N LYS A 4 2.11 -13.95 22.93
CA LYS A 4 2.23 -12.82 23.87
C LYS A 4 2.46 -11.49 23.15
N LYS A 5 3.27 -11.49 22.06
CA LYS A 5 3.67 -10.27 21.37
C LYS A 5 3.57 -10.41 19.86
N ILE A 6 2.89 -9.44 19.24
CA ILE A 6 2.63 -9.40 17.79
C ILE A 6 3.26 -8.13 17.24
N LEU A 7 4.05 -8.26 16.16
CA LEU A 7 4.56 -7.15 15.39
C LEU A 7 3.74 -6.97 14.11
N VAL A 8 3.24 -5.78 13.88
CA VAL A 8 2.48 -5.40 12.68
C VAL A 8 3.36 -4.50 11.83
N SER A 9 3.68 -4.91 10.58
CA SER A 9 4.61 -4.21 9.68
C SER A 9 4.01 -2.95 9.04
N GLN A 10 3.17 -2.24 9.77
CA GLN A 10 2.50 -1.01 9.34
C GLN A 10 2.79 0.13 10.32
N PRO A 11 2.58 1.40 9.90
CA PRO A 11 2.61 2.52 10.82
C PRO A 11 1.61 2.33 11.97
N LYS A 12 1.94 2.89 13.14
CA LYS A 12 1.01 2.92 14.26
C LYS A 12 -0.26 3.67 13.85
N PRO A 13 -1.46 3.10 14.09
CA PRO A 13 -2.71 3.78 13.80
C PRO A 13 -2.81 5.12 14.53
N GLU A 14 -3.29 6.16 13.83
CA GLU A 14 -3.51 7.49 14.43
C GLU A 14 -4.68 7.50 15.41
N SER A 15 -5.63 6.58 15.24
CA SER A 15 -6.83 6.47 16.08
C SER A 15 -6.67 5.37 17.12
N ASP A 16 -7.05 5.67 18.35
CA ASP A 16 -7.15 4.70 19.45
C ASP A 16 -8.26 3.64 19.24
N LYS A 17 -9.05 3.77 18.18
CA LYS A 17 -10.13 2.83 17.80
C LYS A 17 -9.67 1.74 16.83
N SER A 18 -8.38 1.47 16.74
CA SER A 18 -7.89 0.41 15.86
C SER A 18 -8.36 -0.96 16.36
N PRO A 19 -8.86 -1.84 15.46
CA PRO A 19 -9.24 -3.21 15.82
C PRO A 19 -8.10 -4.05 16.41
N TYR A 20 -6.85 -3.66 16.19
CA TYR A 20 -5.68 -4.29 16.80
C TYR A 20 -5.61 -4.06 18.31
N TYR A 21 -6.08 -2.94 18.82
CA TYR A 21 -6.13 -2.68 20.27
C TYR A 21 -7.19 -3.52 20.95
N ASP A 22 -8.34 -3.76 20.27
CA ASP A 22 -9.36 -4.67 20.76
C ASP A 22 -8.87 -6.13 20.77
N LEU A 23 -8.15 -6.55 19.71
CA LEU A 23 -7.48 -7.84 19.64
C LEU A 23 -6.51 -8.02 20.83
N ALA A 24 -5.67 -7.01 21.07
CA ALA A 24 -4.68 -7.00 22.14
C ALA A 24 -5.34 -7.19 23.51
N LYS A 25 -6.35 -6.37 23.81
CA LYS A 25 -7.10 -6.40 25.08
C LYS A 25 -7.83 -7.73 25.30
N LYS A 26 -8.54 -8.21 24.26
CA LYS A 26 -9.36 -9.43 24.33
C LYS A 26 -8.53 -10.69 24.55
N ASN A 27 -7.33 -10.76 23.98
CA ASN A 27 -6.48 -11.97 24.01
C ASN A 27 -5.31 -11.85 24.99
N ASN A 28 -5.16 -10.74 25.69
CA ASN A 28 -4.04 -10.41 26.57
C ASN A 28 -2.69 -10.59 25.86
N VAL A 29 -2.56 -9.94 24.68
CA VAL A 29 -1.35 -9.92 23.86
C VAL A 29 -0.90 -8.46 23.65
N GLU A 30 0.40 -8.24 23.54
CA GLU A 30 0.97 -6.95 23.14
C GLU A 30 0.96 -6.86 21.60
N VAL A 31 0.59 -5.69 21.07
CA VAL A 31 0.68 -5.41 19.63
C VAL A 31 1.57 -4.19 19.42
N GLU A 32 2.67 -4.39 18.72
CA GLU A 32 3.60 -3.35 18.34
C GLU A 32 3.50 -3.07 16.83
N PHE A 33 3.61 -1.80 16.45
CA PHE A 33 3.58 -1.36 15.06
C PHE A 33 4.96 -0.83 14.67
N ARG A 34 5.52 -1.38 13.60
CA ARG A 34 6.79 -0.92 13.03
C ARG A 34 6.66 -0.88 11.51
N GLN A 35 6.89 0.28 10.96
CA GLN A 35 6.81 0.47 9.52
C GLN A 35 8.04 -0.13 8.84
N PHE A 36 7.88 -1.24 8.11
CA PHE A 36 8.96 -1.94 7.40
C PHE A 36 9.30 -1.31 6.04
N ILE A 37 8.37 -0.52 5.50
CA ILE A 37 8.55 0.18 4.24
C ILE A 37 8.12 1.64 4.41
N GLN A 38 8.76 2.51 3.69
CA GLN A 38 8.38 3.93 3.65
C GLN A 38 8.32 4.41 2.20
N VAL A 39 7.58 5.49 1.98
CA VAL A 39 7.48 6.12 0.68
C VAL A 39 8.36 7.36 0.68
N GLU A 40 9.31 7.39 -0.25
CA GLU A 40 10.20 8.53 -0.45
C GLU A 40 9.85 9.29 -1.73
N PRO A 41 9.92 10.62 -1.70
CA PRO A 41 9.73 11.42 -2.90
C PRO A 41 10.90 11.25 -3.88
N ILE A 42 10.61 11.27 -5.18
CA ILE A 42 11.62 11.49 -6.20
C ILE A 42 12.01 12.99 -6.18
N LEU A 43 13.29 13.26 -6.25
CA LEU A 43 13.79 14.63 -6.28
C LEU A 43 13.42 15.34 -7.60
N SER A 44 13.24 16.65 -7.58
CA SER A 44 12.88 17.42 -8.78
C SER A 44 13.92 17.29 -9.91
N LYS A 45 15.21 17.11 -9.58
CA LYS A 45 16.27 16.84 -10.58
C LYS A 45 16.04 15.52 -11.31
N ASP A 46 15.67 14.45 -10.58
CA ASP A 46 15.46 13.12 -11.13
C ASP A 46 14.16 13.05 -11.94
N PHE A 47 13.14 13.80 -11.52
CA PHE A 47 11.93 14.01 -12.33
C PHE A 47 12.25 14.65 -13.69
N ARG A 48 13.09 15.69 -13.73
CA ARG A 48 13.49 16.35 -14.99
C ARG A 48 14.21 15.41 -15.94
N MET A 49 14.96 14.41 -15.43
CA MET A 49 15.62 13.40 -16.25
C MET A 49 14.64 12.48 -16.96
N GLN A 50 13.39 12.35 -16.48
CA GLN A 50 12.34 11.57 -17.14
C GLN A 50 11.76 12.25 -18.38
N LYS A 51 12.12 13.53 -18.65
CA LYS A 51 11.73 14.32 -19.84
C LYS A 51 10.21 14.39 -20.08
N VAL A 52 9.43 14.36 -19.03
CA VAL A 52 7.97 14.52 -19.08
C VAL A 52 7.60 15.92 -18.61
N ASN A 53 6.85 16.66 -19.44
CA ASN A 53 6.31 17.96 -19.07
C ASN A 53 4.84 17.80 -18.68
N ILE A 54 4.51 18.12 -17.43
CA ILE A 54 3.15 18.00 -16.89
C ILE A 54 2.17 18.89 -17.66
N LEU A 55 2.62 20.08 -18.10
CA LEU A 55 1.76 21.07 -18.77
C LEU A 55 1.40 20.71 -20.23
N ASP A 56 2.03 19.67 -20.79
CA ASP A 56 1.66 19.15 -22.12
C ASP A 56 0.42 18.23 -22.06
N HIS A 57 -0.20 18.09 -20.89
CA HIS A 57 -1.33 17.21 -20.64
C HIS A 57 -2.55 18.04 -20.23
N SER A 58 -3.73 17.52 -20.54
CA SER A 58 -5.02 18.13 -20.20
C SER A 58 -5.79 17.34 -19.14
N GLY A 59 -5.37 16.09 -18.86
CA GLY A 59 -5.90 15.24 -17.81
C GLY A 59 -4.82 14.63 -16.93
N ILE A 60 -5.12 14.43 -15.64
CA ILE A 60 -4.24 13.73 -14.70
C ILE A 60 -5.00 12.55 -14.11
N VAL A 61 -4.37 11.37 -14.12
CA VAL A 61 -4.95 10.15 -13.55
C VAL A 61 -4.32 9.84 -12.21
N PHE A 62 -5.11 9.80 -11.15
CA PHE A 62 -4.67 9.44 -9.81
C PHE A 62 -5.23 8.10 -9.36
N THR A 63 -4.35 7.16 -9.06
CA THR A 63 -4.69 5.84 -8.55
C THR A 63 -4.53 5.71 -7.03
N SER A 64 -4.00 6.74 -6.35
CA SER A 64 -3.85 6.75 -4.90
C SER A 64 -3.73 8.17 -4.34
N LYS A 65 -4.03 8.33 -3.03
CA LYS A 65 -3.81 9.59 -2.30
C LYS A 65 -2.32 9.96 -2.22
N ILE A 66 -1.44 8.95 -2.14
CA ILE A 66 0.01 9.14 -2.15
C ILE A 66 0.46 9.79 -3.46
N ALA A 67 -0.06 9.32 -4.59
CA ALA A 67 0.22 9.94 -5.89
C ALA A 67 -0.21 11.42 -5.95
N ILE A 68 -1.35 11.78 -5.34
CA ILE A 68 -1.80 13.16 -5.21
C ILE A 68 -0.82 13.99 -4.39
N ASP A 69 -0.45 13.53 -3.19
CA ASP A 69 0.47 14.26 -2.32
C ASP A 69 1.82 14.51 -3.01
N HIS A 70 2.40 13.48 -3.65
CA HIS A 70 3.67 13.61 -4.35
C HIS A 70 3.59 14.45 -5.62
N PHE A 71 2.46 14.42 -6.32
CA PHE A 71 2.24 15.28 -7.48
C PHE A 71 2.23 16.76 -7.08
N PHE A 72 1.41 17.16 -6.11
CA PHE A 72 1.33 18.54 -5.69
C PHE A 72 2.58 19.03 -4.97
N ARG A 73 3.30 18.16 -4.24
CA ARG A 73 4.64 18.45 -3.74
C ARG A 73 5.59 18.82 -4.88
N LEU A 74 5.65 17.96 -5.92
CA LEU A 74 6.54 18.19 -7.06
C LEU A 74 6.17 19.49 -7.81
N VAL A 75 4.90 19.70 -8.10
CA VAL A 75 4.38 20.93 -8.75
C VAL A 75 4.86 22.18 -8.02
N LYS A 76 4.79 22.18 -6.68
CA LYS A 76 5.29 23.28 -5.85
C LYS A 76 6.81 23.43 -5.94
N GLU A 77 7.57 22.33 -5.90
CA GLU A 77 9.04 22.34 -5.97
C GLU A 77 9.56 22.85 -7.31
N ILE A 78 8.94 22.42 -8.42
CA ILE A 78 9.34 22.89 -9.77
C ILE A 78 8.70 24.20 -10.17
N ARG A 79 7.87 24.79 -9.30
CA ARG A 79 7.23 26.11 -9.44
C ARG A 79 6.37 26.24 -10.69
N ILE A 80 5.62 25.21 -11.04
CA ILE A 80 4.62 25.29 -12.11
C ILE A 80 3.22 25.52 -11.53
N THR A 81 2.36 26.16 -12.32
CA THR A 81 0.95 26.34 -12.00
C THR A 81 0.10 25.44 -12.88
N ILE A 82 -0.70 24.59 -12.26
CA ILE A 82 -1.61 23.71 -13.01
C ILE A 82 -2.76 24.55 -13.56
N PRO A 83 -3.03 24.49 -14.88
CA PRO A 83 -4.10 25.25 -15.51
C PRO A 83 -5.46 24.92 -14.90
N GLU A 84 -6.33 25.93 -14.79
CA GLU A 84 -7.72 25.71 -14.33
C GLU A 84 -8.52 24.78 -15.24
N THR A 85 -8.09 24.59 -16.48
CA THR A 85 -8.71 23.67 -17.45
C THR A 85 -8.39 22.21 -17.18
N MET A 86 -7.37 21.92 -16.37
CA MET A 86 -6.93 20.56 -16.06
C MET A 86 -8.08 19.70 -15.52
N LYS A 87 -8.24 18.52 -16.08
CA LYS A 87 -9.19 17.50 -15.61
C LYS A 87 -8.48 16.46 -14.75
N TYR A 88 -9.20 15.85 -13.81
CA TYR A 88 -8.66 14.87 -12.88
C TYR A 88 -9.50 13.60 -12.91
N PHE A 89 -8.85 12.45 -13.03
CA PHE A 89 -9.45 11.14 -13.14
C PHE A 89 -8.94 10.27 -11.98
N CYS A 90 -9.83 9.78 -11.14
CA CYS A 90 -9.48 9.08 -9.90
C CYS A 90 -10.06 7.66 -9.90
N ASN A 91 -9.29 6.72 -9.38
CA ASN A 91 -9.73 5.32 -9.27
C ASN A 91 -10.84 5.11 -8.23
N SER A 92 -11.16 6.10 -7.39
CA SER A 92 -12.23 6.00 -6.40
C SER A 92 -12.72 7.38 -5.97
N GLU A 93 -13.94 7.42 -5.43
CA GLU A 93 -14.53 8.63 -4.86
C GLU A 93 -13.66 9.19 -3.72
N SER A 94 -13.12 8.33 -2.85
CA SER A 94 -12.27 8.75 -1.73
C SER A 94 -10.96 9.41 -2.20
N THR A 95 -10.41 8.98 -3.33
CA THR A 95 -9.25 9.60 -3.97
C THR A 95 -9.63 10.95 -4.59
N ALA A 96 -10.80 11.02 -5.23
CA ALA A 96 -11.32 12.27 -5.80
C ALA A 96 -11.60 13.33 -4.72
N PHE A 97 -12.21 12.95 -3.60
CA PHE A 97 -12.42 13.86 -2.48
C PHE A 97 -11.12 14.35 -1.85
N TYR A 98 -10.08 13.53 -1.85
CA TYR A 98 -8.78 13.90 -1.31
C TYR A 98 -8.12 15.06 -2.07
N LEU A 99 -8.46 15.27 -3.35
CA LEU A 99 -7.99 16.42 -4.12
C LEU A 99 -8.37 17.77 -3.51
N GLN A 100 -9.42 17.85 -2.69
CA GLN A 100 -9.84 19.09 -1.99
C GLN A 100 -8.75 19.65 -1.08
N LYS A 101 -7.78 18.84 -0.67
CA LYS A 101 -6.59 19.29 0.07
C LYS A 101 -5.73 20.27 -0.75
N TYR A 102 -5.81 20.21 -2.08
CA TYR A 102 -4.92 20.95 -2.98
C TYR A 102 -5.63 21.87 -3.95
N ILE A 103 -6.87 21.53 -4.34
CA ILE A 103 -7.64 22.27 -5.35
C ILE A 103 -9.09 22.45 -4.92
N VAL A 104 -9.75 23.46 -5.50
CA VAL A 104 -11.20 23.63 -5.35
C VAL A 104 -11.90 22.50 -6.11
N TYR A 105 -12.72 21.73 -5.40
CA TYR A 105 -13.46 20.61 -5.98
C TYR A 105 -14.53 21.12 -6.95
N ARG A 106 -14.42 20.73 -8.22
CA ARG A 106 -15.39 21.07 -9.28
C ARG A 106 -15.84 19.81 -9.98
N LYS A 107 -17.08 19.38 -9.78
CA LYS A 107 -17.66 18.14 -10.35
C LYS A 107 -17.43 17.96 -11.85
N ARG A 108 -17.45 19.05 -12.63
CA ARG A 108 -17.23 19.00 -14.09
C ARG A 108 -15.77 18.72 -14.51
N LYS A 109 -14.83 18.69 -13.58
CA LYS A 109 -13.40 18.49 -13.84
C LYS A 109 -12.81 17.31 -13.10
N ILE A 110 -13.54 16.73 -12.17
CA ILE A 110 -13.09 15.62 -11.34
C ILE A 110 -14.01 14.44 -11.56
N PHE A 111 -13.45 13.38 -12.13
CA PHE A 111 -14.13 12.15 -12.49
C PHE A 111 -13.57 11.03 -11.62
N HIS A 112 -14.40 10.08 -11.20
CA HIS A 112 -13.94 8.93 -10.41
C HIS A 112 -14.74 7.67 -10.74
N SER A 113 -14.06 6.54 -10.60
CA SER A 113 -14.69 5.21 -10.62
C SER A 113 -15.06 4.75 -9.20
N GLU A 114 -15.65 3.58 -9.10
CA GLU A 114 -16.03 2.93 -7.84
C GLU A 114 -14.93 1.98 -7.31
N GLY A 115 -13.69 2.18 -7.71
CA GLY A 115 -12.54 1.41 -7.24
C GLY A 115 -12.06 0.31 -8.18
N LYS A 116 -12.79 0.04 -9.27
CA LYS A 116 -12.36 -0.91 -10.30
C LYS A 116 -11.59 -0.20 -11.41
N MET A 117 -10.57 -0.89 -11.92
CA MET A 117 -9.72 -0.35 -12.99
C MET A 117 -10.47 -0.21 -14.31
N ASP A 118 -11.36 -1.15 -14.62
CA ASP A 118 -12.17 -1.12 -15.85
C ASP A 118 -13.15 0.06 -15.85
N ASP A 119 -13.77 0.38 -14.71
CA ASP A 119 -14.64 1.54 -14.59
C ASP A 119 -13.88 2.85 -14.81
N LEU A 120 -12.62 2.92 -14.33
CA LEU A 120 -11.75 4.08 -14.58
C LEU A 120 -11.39 4.19 -16.07
N LEU A 121 -11.07 3.07 -16.71
CA LEU A 121 -10.81 3.03 -18.15
C LEU A 121 -12.02 3.52 -18.95
N ASP A 122 -13.23 3.06 -18.63
CA ASP A 122 -14.47 3.51 -19.29
C ASP A 122 -14.68 5.02 -19.20
N ILE A 123 -14.35 5.62 -18.05
CA ILE A 123 -14.40 7.07 -17.86
C ILE A 123 -13.34 7.77 -18.73
N ILE A 124 -12.12 7.26 -18.78
CA ILE A 124 -11.04 7.78 -19.61
C ILE A 124 -11.42 7.70 -21.09
N LEU A 125 -12.01 6.61 -21.54
CA LEU A 125 -12.42 6.42 -22.94
C LEU A 125 -13.53 7.39 -23.37
N LYS A 126 -14.39 7.85 -22.44
CA LYS A 126 -15.36 8.93 -22.71
C LYS A 126 -14.71 10.30 -22.89
N HIS A 127 -13.43 10.42 -22.56
CA HIS A 127 -12.60 11.63 -22.67
C HIS A 127 -11.31 11.34 -23.46
N LYS A 128 -11.41 10.50 -24.49
CA LYS A 128 -10.25 10.00 -25.26
C LYS A 128 -9.47 11.12 -25.97
N GLU A 129 -10.08 12.28 -26.14
CA GLU A 129 -9.44 13.49 -26.68
C GLU A 129 -8.40 14.13 -25.76
N GLU A 130 -8.43 13.78 -24.48
CA GLU A 130 -7.45 14.31 -23.52
C GLU A 130 -6.11 13.57 -23.64
N LYS A 131 -5.04 14.28 -23.31
CA LYS A 131 -3.71 13.71 -23.10
C LYS A 131 -3.46 13.59 -21.60
N TYR A 132 -3.16 12.38 -21.14
CA TYR A 132 -3.11 12.06 -19.73
C TYR A 132 -1.69 12.07 -19.16
N PHE A 133 -1.52 12.68 -17.99
CA PHE A 133 -0.37 12.50 -17.13
C PHE A 133 -0.71 11.52 -16.00
N ILE A 134 0.15 10.50 -15.79
CA ILE A 134 -0.05 9.48 -14.76
C ILE A 134 1.12 9.52 -13.78
N PRO A 135 0.97 10.14 -12.59
CA PRO A 135 1.96 10.06 -11.53
C PRO A 135 1.96 8.65 -10.92
N VAL A 136 3.13 8.02 -10.90
CA VAL A 136 3.29 6.62 -10.50
C VAL A 136 4.37 6.44 -9.43
N SER A 137 4.36 5.27 -8.78
CA SER A 137 5.49 4.77 -7.99
C SER A 137 6.48 4.00 -8.88
N ASP A 138 7.66 3.75 -8.37
CA ASP A 138 8.66 2.88 -8.99
C ASP A 138 8.19 1.41 -9.14
N THR A 139 7.24 0.98 -8.29
CA THR A 139 6.66 -0.38 -8.28
C THR A 139 5.23 -0.42 -8.83
N MET A 140 4.90 0.49 -9.76
CA MET A 140 3.56 0.59 -10.32
C MET A 140 3.14 -0.71 -11.04
N ASN A 141 1.89 -1.14 -10.82
CA ASN A 141 1.22 -2.12 -11.68
C ASN A 141 0.97 -1.50 -13.07
N GLN A 142 1.42 -2.17 -14.13
CA GLN A 142 1.29 -1.69 -15.52
C GLN A 142 -0.13 -1.83 -16.10
N GLU A 143 -1.05 -2.50 -15.43
CA GLU A 143 -2.37 -2.86 -15.94
C GLU A 143 -3.13 -1.68 -16.60
N LEU A 144 -3.10 -0.50 -15.95
CA LEU A 144 -3.74 0.68 -16.51
C LEU A 144 -3.07 1.12 -17.82
N CYS A 145 -1.73 1.16 -17.84
CA CYS A 145 -0.99 1.57 -19.03
C CYS A 145 -1.23 0.62 -20.20
N ASP A 146 -1.20 -0.68 -19.95
CA ASP A 146 -1.44 -1.71 -20.98
C ASP A 146 -2.85 -1.56 -21.59
N LYS A 147 -3.86 -1.28 -20.75
CA LYS A 147 -5.23 -1.01 -21.22
C LYS A 147 -5.33 0.28 -22.03
N LEU A 148 -4.64 1.35 -21.62
CA LEU A 148 -4.61 2.61 -22.38
C LEU A 148 -3.93 2.44 -23.74
N ASP A 149 -2.84 1.67 -23.80
CA ASP A 149 -2.13 1.35 -25.04
C ASP A 149 -3.03 0.60 -26.02
N VAL A 150 -3.75 -0.43 -25.55
CA VAL A 150 -4.71 -1.20 -26.38
C VAL A 150 -5.77 -0.30 -27.01
N HIS A 151 -6.22 0.75 -26.28
CA HIS A 151 -7.25 1.66 -26.76
C HIS A 151 -6.74 2.90 -27.48
N GLY A 152 -5.39 3.03 -27.63
CA GLY A 152 -4.75 4.17 -28.29
C GLY A 152 -4.98 5.50 -27.58
N VAL A 153 -5.07 5.50 -26.27
CA VAL A 153 -5.19 6.70 -25.44
C VAL A 153 -3.82 7.35 -25.25
N ALA A 154 -3.70 8.64 -25.51
CA ALA A 154 -2.44 9.37 -25.35
C ALA A 154 -2.14 9.63 -23.86
N TYR A 155 -1.03 9.12 -23.37
CA TYR A 155 -0.58 9.38 -21.99
C TYR A 155 0.94 9.49 -21.87
N SER A 156 1.38 10.07 -20.75
CA SER A 156 2.76 9.95 -20.26
C SER A 156 2.72 9.63 -18.79
N LYS A 157 3.64 8.78 -18.34
CA LYS A 157 3.80 8.47 -16.91
C LYS A 157 5.14 8.98 -16.40
N ALA A 158 5.19 9.36 -15.13
CA ALA A 158 6.44 9.67 -14.45
C ALA A 158 6.43 9.14 -13.02
N VAL A 159 7.58 8.61 -12.59
CA VAL A 159 7.79 8.17 -11.22
C VAL A 159 7.96 9.40 -10.35
N LEU A 160 7.08 9.58 -9.36
CA LEU A 160 7.10 10.71 -8.42
C LEU A 160 7.49 10.32 -7.00
N TYR A 161 7.42 9.05 -6.68
CA TYR A 161 7.79 8.46 -5.39
C TYR A 161 8.22 7.02 -5.54
N LYS A 162 8.95 6.54 -4.57
CA LYS A 162 9.45 5.14 -4.51
C LYS A 162 9.16 4.54 -3.15
N THR A 163 8.94 3.23 -3.12
CA THR A 163 8.82 2.46 -1.90
C THR A 163 10.18 1.91 -1.52
N VAL A 164 10.68 2.28 -0.35
CA VAL A 164 11.98 1.85 0.16
C VAL A 164 11.85 1.09 1.46
N ASN A 165 12.83 0.25 1.77
CA ASN A 165 12.90 -0.44 3.04
C ASN A 165 13.18 0.57 4.16
N SER A 166 12.41 0.50 5.25
CA SER A 166 12.73 1.23 6.47
C SER A 166 13.88 0.55 7.20
N ASN A 167 14.69 1.33 7.91
CA ASN A 167 15.62 0.75 8.85
C ASN A 167 14.88 0.31 10.11
N VAL A 168 14.80 -1.00 10.32
CA VAL A 168 14.21 -1.64 11.50
C VAL A 168 15.19 -2.59 12.18
N SER A 169 16.49 -2.40 11.98
CA SER A 169 17.57 -3.24 12.54
C SER A 169 17.66 -3.19 14.08
N ASP A 170 17.00 -2.22 14.71
CA ASP A 170 16.85 -2.10 16.15
C ASP A 170 15.86 -3.10 16.76
N ILE A 171 15.04 -3.76 15.92
CA ILE A 171 14.07 -4.79 16.37
C ILE A 171 14.81 -6.08 16.68
N LYS A 172 14.50 -6.68 17.82
CA LYS A 172 14.90 -8.05 18.14
C LYS A 172 13.79 -9.00 17.69
N THR A 173 13.98 -9.68 16.57
CA THR A 173 12.96 -10.54 15.95
C THR A 173 12.47 -11.64 16.90
N ASN A 174 13.34 -12.12 17.79
CA ASN A 174 13.03 -13.16 18.79
C ASN A 174 12.12 -12.68 19.93
N ASP A 175 11.88 -11.37 20.06
CA ASP A 175 10.97 -10.83 21.07
C ASP A 175 9.49 -10.98 20.66
N TYR A 176 9.21 -11.41 19.42
CA TYR A 176 7.86 -11.54 18.89
C TYR A 176 7.48 -12.98 18.63
N ASP A 177 6.22 -13.29 18.90
CA ASP A 177 5.63 -14.61 18.59
C ASP A 177 5.01 -14.60 17.18
N VAL A 178 4.55 -13.44 16.70
CA VAL A 178 3.91 -13.27 15.39
C VAL A 178 4.43 -12.01 14.71
N MET A 179 4.73 -12.10 13.42
CA MET A 179 4.94 -10.95 12.54
C MET A 179 3.90 -10.92 11.43
N VAL A 180 3.29 -9.76 11.19
CA VAL A 180 2.23 -9.55 10.21
C VAL A 180 2.70 -8.67 9.09
N PHE A 181 2.61 -9.14 7.83
CA PHE A 181 3.02 -8.42 6.63
C PHE A 181 1.84 -8.16 5.69
N PHE A 182 1.85 -6.98 5.03
CA PHE A 182 0.78 -6.50 4.15
C PHE A 182 1.24 -6.25 2.71
N SER A 183 2.51 -6.46 2.43
CA SER A 183 3.06 -6.29 1.08
C SER A 183 4.30 -7.16 0.86
N PRO A 184 4.58 -7.57 -0.39
CA PRO A 184 5.83 -8.25 -0.75
C PRO A 184 7.09 -7.47 -0.33
N GLN A 185 7.05 -6.14 -0.47
CA GLN A 185 8.16 -5.27 -0.06
C GLN A 185 8.46 -5.34 1.43
N GLY A 186 7.45 -5.60 2.28
CA GLY A 186 7.65 -5.84 3.72
C GLY A 186 8.52 -7.06 4.00
N ILE A 187 8.37 -8.14 3.20
CA ILE A 187 9.21 -9.34 3.29
C ILE A 187 10.63 -9.04 2.80
N THR A 188 10.77 -8.30 1.70
CA THR A 188 12.07 -7.82 1.22
C THR A 188 12.77 -6.98 2.28
N SER A 189 12.03 -6.10 2.96
CA SER A 189 12.57 -5.28 4.06
C SER A 189 13.02 -6.12 5.25
N LEU A 190 12.26 -7.17 5.62
CA LEU A 190 12.67 -8.11 6.67
C LEU A 190 14.03 -8.73 6.34
N LYS A 191 14.16 -9.31 5.15
CA LYS A 191 15.42 -9.97 4.72
C LYS A 191 16.59 -8.99 4.58
N SER A 192 16.32 -7.75 4.12
CA SER A 192 17.33 -6.71 4.03
C SER A 192 17.86 -6.23 5.39
N ASN A 193 16.97 -6.08 6.37
CA ASN A 193 17.35 -5.63 7.72
C ASN A 193 17.97 -6.78 8.55
N PHE A 194 17.58 -8.02 8.25
CA PHE A 194 18.02 -9.22 8.96
C PHE A 194 18.46 -10.29 7.97
N PRO A 195 19.68 -10.19 7.37
CA PRO A 195 20.15 -11.15 6.35
C PRO A 195 20.19 -12.60 6.87
N ASP A 196 20.54 -12.78 8.14
CA ASP A 196 20.63 -14.08 8.82
C ASP A 196 19.32 -14.46 9.54
N PHE A 197 18.18 -13.87 9.12
CA PHE A 197 16.90 -14.14 9.75
C PHE A 197 16.50 -15.61 9.61
N GLU A 198 16.35 -16.27 10.73
CA GLU A 198 15.77 -17.61 10.87
C GLU A 198 14.40 -17.49 11.54
N GLN A 199 13.38 -18.06 10.90
CA GLN A 199 12.02 -17.98 11.40
C GLN A 199 11.81 -18.76 12.70
N ASN A 200 12.49 -19.92 12.84
CA ASN A 200 12.34 -20.80 14.00
C ASN A 200 10.87 -21.01 14.43
N GLY A 201 10.52 -20.61 15.66
CA GLY A 201 9.16 -20.67 16.20
C GLY A 201 8.29 -19.47 15.92
N LEU A 202 8.81 -18.42 15.25
CA LEU A 202 8.06 -17.22 14.89
C LEU A 202 6.96 -17.55 13.87
N VAL A 203 5.77 -17.04 14.12
CA VAL A 203 4.61 -17.18 13.23
C VAL A 203 4.63 -16.02 12.22
N ILE A 204 4.55 -16.31 10.93
CA ILE A 204 4.42 -15.30 9.88
C ILE A 204 2.98 -15.28 9.37
N ALA A 205 2.39 -14.08 9.42
CA ALA A 205 1.07 -13.80 8.90
C ALA A 205 1.17 -12.87 7.67
N SER A 206 0.43 -13.17 6.60
CA SER A 206 0.37 -12.34 5.39
C SER A 206 -1.05 -11.92 5.05
N PHE A 207 -1.19 -10.70 4.55
CA PHE A 207 -2.42 -10.20 3.96
C PHE A 207 -2.27 -10.03 2.45
N GLY A 208 -3.13 -10.74 1.70
CA GLY A 208 -3.12 -10.74 0.23
C GLY A 208 -2.23 -11.84 -0.37
N SER A 209 -2.65 -12.36 -1.53
CA SER A 209 -1.98 -13.47 -2.23
C SER A 209 -0.56 -13.12 -2.66
N ALA A 210 -0.32 -11.89 -3.10
CA ALA A 210 1.02 -11.44 -3.49
C ALA A 210 2.01 -11.45 -2.31
N THR A 211 1.54 -11.07 -1.11
CA THR A 211 2.37 -11.11 0.11
C THR A 211 2.63 -12.55 0.55
N ALA A 212 1.60 -13.42 0.46
CA ALA A 212 1.75 -14.86 0.75
C ALA A 212 2.82 -15.49 -0.14
N LYS A 213 2.76 -15.24 -1.44
CA LYS A 213 3.76 -15.72 -2.41
C LYS A 213 5.16 -15.21 -2.08
N ALA A 214 5.31 -13.95 -1.71
CA ALA A 214 6.61 -13.38 -1.32
C ALA A 214 7.19 -14.02 -0.06
N VAL A 215 6.36 -14.43 0.92
CA VAL A 215 6.80 -15.21 2.09
C VAL A 215 7.40 -16.54 1.67
N GLU A 216 6.71 -17.27 0.78
CA GLU A 216 7.16 -18.58 0.29
C GLU A 216 8.43 -18.44 -0.57
N GLU A 217 8.50 -17.46 -1.48
CA GLU A 217 9.67 -17.18 -2.31
C GLU A 217 10.90 -16.78 -1.49
N ALA A 218 10.69 -16.17 -0.31
CA ALA A 218 11.76 -15.86 0.63
C ALA A 218 12.23 -17.08 1.44
N GLY A 219 11.69 -18.28 1.20
CA GLY A 219 11.98 -19.51 1.93
C GLY A 219 11.43 -19.52 3.35
N LEU A 220 10.40 -18.73 3.62
CA LEU A 220 9.77 -18.64 4.94
C LEU A 220 8.48 -19.46 4.98
N ARG A 221 8.14 -19.95 6.19
CA ARG A 221 6.88 -20.66 6.42
C ARG A 221 5.76 -19.67 6.60
N LEU A 222 4.71 -19.77 5.78
CA LEU A 222 3.48 -19.01 5.95
C LEU A 222 2.55 -19.77 6.92
N ASP A 223 2.28 -19.16 8.07
CA ASP A 223 1.47 -19.77 9.12
C ASP A 223 0.01 -19.24 9.12
N ILE A 224 -0.19 -17.98 8.75
CA ILE A 224 -1.50 -17.33 8.74
C ILE A 224 -1.64 -16.56 7.43
N GLN A 225 -2.71 -16.83 6.68
CA GLN A 225 -3.06 -16.12 5.47
C GLN A 225 -4.42 -15.44 5.62
N ALA A 226 -4.52 -14.19 5.15
CA ALA A 226 -5.76 -13.45 4.99
C ALA A 226 -5.69 -12.62 3.68
N PRO A 227 -6.82 -12.26 3.04
CA PRO A 227 -8.17 -12.74 3.36
C PRO A 227 -8.41 -14.18 2.95
N MET A 228 -9.19 -14.89 3.74
CA MET A 228 -9.72 -16.23 3.43
C MET A 228 -11.23 -16.22 3.69
N PRO A 229 -12.02 -17.15 3.11
CA PRO A 229 -13.47 -17.18 3.33
C PRO A 229 -13.85 -17.18 4.81
N GLU A 230 -13.10 -17.92 5.65
CA GLU A 230 -13.32 -18.04 7.08
C GLU A 230 -12.73 -16.87 7.89
N ALA A 231 -11.81 -16.10 7.29
CA ALA A 231 -11.12 -14.98 7.92
C ALA A 231 -10.86 -13.85 6.90
N PRO A 232 -11.88 -13.06 6.54
CA PRO A 232 -11.77 -12.00 5.55
C PRO A 232 -10.91 -10.81 5.98
N SER A 233 -10.50 -10.75 7.25
CA SER A 233 -9.58 -9.73 7.77
C SER A 233 -8.42 -10.36 8.53
N MET A 234 -7.28 -9.65 8.57
CA MET A 234 -6.12 -10.09 9.36
C MET A 234 -6.46 -10.23 10.85
N ILE A 235 -7.29 -9.36 11.39
CA ILE A 235 -7.74 -9.43 12.80
C ILE A 235 -8.45 -10.76 13.08
N MET A 236 -9.38 -11.17 12.20
CA MET A 236 -10.10 -12.45 12.37
C MET A 236 -9.13 -13.63 12.26
N ALA A 237 -8.20 -13.58 11.31
CA ALA A 237 -7.21 -14.64 11.14
C ALA A 237 -6.32 -14.80 12.40
N LEU A 238 -5.84 -13.68 12.95
CA LEU A 238 -5.07 -13.67 14.18
C LEU A 238 -5.88 -14.18 15.38
N GLU A 239 -7.15 -13.73 15.54
CA GLU A 239 -8.01 -14.24 16.63
C GLU A 239 -8.25 -15.75 16.56
N GLN A 240 -8.52 -16.27 15.36
CA GLN A 240 -8.71 -17.71 15.15
C GLN A 240 -7.45 -18.49 15.48
N TYR A 241 -6.28 -18.00 15.04
CA TYR A 241 -5.01 -18.64 15.31
C TYR A 241 -4.69 -18.67 16.81
N ILE A 242 -4.83 -17.53 17.51
CA ILE A 242 -4.61 -17.44 18.96
C ILE A 242 -5.54 -18.39 19.72
N LYS A 243 -6.81 -18.48 19.35
CA LYS A 243 -7.78 -19.41 19.97
C LYS A 243 -7.38 -20.88 19.76
N LYS A 244 -6.90 -21.23 18.56
CA LYS A 244 -6.42 -22.56 18.23
C LYS A 244 -5.23 -22.95 19.12
N ILE A 245 -4.19 -22.10 19.17
CA ILE A 245 -3.00 -22.35 19.99
C ILE A 245 -3.34 -22.48 21.48
N ASN A 246 -4.23 -21.64 22.00
CA ASN A 246 -4.66 -21.72 23.40
C ASN A 246 -5.40 -23.02 23.72
N LYS A 247 -6.24 -23.53 22.81
CA LYS A 247 -6.93 -24.82 22.95
C LYS A 247 -5.95 -26.00 22.94
N ASP A 248 -4.97 -25.97 22.04
CA ASP A 248 -3.98 -27.05 21.92
C ASP A 248 -3.03 -27.07 23.12
N SER A 249 -2.70 -25.92 23.68
CA SER A 249 -1.90 -25.80 24.90
C SER A 249 -2.65 -26.36 26.13
N ALA A 250 -3.97 -26.13 26.22
CA ALA A 250 -4.81 -26.68 27.30
C ALA A 250 -5.00 -28.19 27.22
N LYS A 251 -4.92 -28.77 26.02
CA LYS A 251 -4.98 -30.24 25.81
C LYS A 251 -3.66 -30.95 26.15
N LYS A 252 -2.51 -30.29 26.01
CA LYS A 252 -1.19 -30.86 26.33
C LYS A 252 -0.81 -30.74 27.80
N GLY A 253 -1.57 -30.02 28.60
CA GLY A 253 -1.37 -29.84 30.05
C GLY A 253 -2.29 -30.70 30.90
N LYS A 254 -3.08 -31.58 30.28
CA LYS A 254 -3.85 -32.64 30.91
C LYS A 254 -3.22 -34.00 30.56
#